data_0b6d4d9cba4fe110f5e6a71ece39d47e
#
_entry.id   0b6d4d9cba4fe110f5e6a71ece39d47e
#
_cell.length_a   1.000
_cell.length_b   1.000
_cell.length_c   1.000
_cell.angle_alpha   90.00
_cell.angle_beta   90.00
_cell.angle_gamma   90.00
#
_symmetry.space_group_name_H-M   'P 1'
#
loop_
_entity.id
_entity.type
_entity.pdbx_description
1 polymer ?
#
loop_
_entity_poly.entity_id
_entity_poly.type
_entity_poly.pdbx_seq_one_letter_code
_entity_poly.pdbx_strand_id
1 'polypeptide(L)'
;NENISSVFDHIRSGREWGLSTLLSHYYLGIYNTPVESSTVDEEYYRQILTYLKRSGSDQTVALNSDVLVNIDLNQVFHLHNTTKPKVTVVYKKLPKELISDVNSVLEIDDSDKVLGHELFQGGDKEVYNMSTDIFVVDTPFLIEKLEEEAAKEEPRKLRYVLRDLAVAENAFAYEYTGYLSNIHSVKAYFDANLDMLESQKFYKLFAPNQKVYTKVKNEEPTYYADSSEVKLSQFASGSIVRGKVENSMISRNVDFSEGSSVSHSIIFPRVKVAKGATVEYAIVDKGVEIAEGVTVRGTENNPVVIKKGSVVTEDIVR
;
A
#
# COMPACT_ATOMS: atom_id res chain seq x y z
N ASN A 1 -5.04 -16.56 -4.89
CA ASN A 1 -4.86 -15.89 -6.20
C ASN A 1 -6.15 -15.54 -6.92
N GLU A 2 -7.27 -15.42 -6.20
CA GLU A 2 -8.59 -15.20 -6.82
C GLU A 2 -8.79 -13.75 -7.34
N ASN A 3 -7.85 -12.82 -7.14
CA ASN A 3 -8.04 -11.41 -7.47
C ASN A 3 -6.92 -10.75 -8.28
N ILE A 4 -6.22 -11.51 -9.08
CA ILE A 4 -5.22 -10.97 -10.02
C ILE A 4 -5.87 -10.00 -11.06
N SER A 5 -7.17 -10.16 -11.34
CA SER A 5 -7.92 -9.30 -12.24
C SER A 5 -7.92 -7.82 -11.83
N SER A 6 -7.90 -7.52 -10.53
CA SER A 6 -7.81 -6.13 -10.04
C SER A 6 -6.47 -5.48 -10.36
N VAL A 7 -5.38 -6.25 -10.25
CA VAL A 7 -4.02 -5.80 -10.59
C VAL A 7 -3.92 -5.57 -12.09
N PHE A 8 -4.42 -6.52 -12.90
CA PHE A 8 -4.48 -6.35 -14.36
C PHE A 8 -5.32 -5.14 -14.79
N ASP A 9 -6.49 -4.93 -14.19
CA ASP A 9 -7.32 -3.75 -14.49
C ASP A 9 -6.63 -2.44 -14.11
N HIS A 10 -5.83 -2.45 -13.05
CA HIS A 10 -5.10 -1.27 -12.63
C HIS A 10 -3.89 -0.99 -13.51
N ILE A 11 -3.02 -1.97 -13.72
CA ILE A 11 -1.76 -1.81 -14.48
C ILE A 11 -2.03 -1.75 -15.99
N ARG A 12 -2.95 -2.56 -16.51
CA ARG A 12 -3.26 -2.69 -17.95
C ARG A 12 -1.99 -2.95 -18.77
N SER A 13 -1.72 -2.07 -19.76
CA SER A 13 -0.53 -2.13 -20.61
C SER A 13 0.68 -1.36 -20.04
N GLY A 14 0.60 -0.81 -18.84
CA GLY A 14 1.65 0.05 -18.29
C GLY A 14 1.78 1.43 -18.96
N ARG A 15 0.89 1.75 -19.92
CA ARG A 15 0.97 2.97 -20.71
C ARG A 15 0.87 4.25 -19.88
N GLU A 16 0.05 4.22 -18.83
CA GLU A 16 -0.16 5.39 -17.94
C GLU A 16 1.09 5.72 -17.12
N TRP A 17 2.00 4.75 -16.97
CA TRP A 17 3.32 4.91 -16.33
C TRP A 17 4.48 5.03 -17.33
N GLY A 18 4.18 5.22 -18.62
CA GLY A 18 5.21 5.30 -19.66
C GLY A 18 5.94 4.00 -19.97
N LEU A 19 5.41 2.86 -19.54
CA LEU A 19 6.04 1.54 -19.68
C LEU A 19 5.70 0.81 -20.99
N SER A 20 5.05 1.46 -21.94
CA SER A 20 4.69 0.87 -23.25
C SER A 20 5.55 1.40 -24.40
N THR A 21 6.84 1.70 -24.15
CA THR A 21 7.78 2.19 -25.14
C THR A 21 8.74 1.09 -25.58
N LEU A 22 9.52 1.34 -26.63
CA LEU A 22 10.57 0.41 -27.08
C LEU A 22 11.70 0.25 -26.07
N LEU A 23 11.85 1.21 -25.14
CA LEU A 23 12.94 1.25 -24.15
C LEU A 23 12.49 0.84 -22.75
N SER A 24 11.18 0.80 -22.50
CA SER A 24 10.63 0.47 -21.19
C SER A 24 9.49 -0.54 -21.31
N HIS A 25 9.57 -1.60 -20.55
CA HIS A 25 8.57 -2.65 -20.53
C HIS A 25 8.20 -2.97 -19.11
N TYR A 26 6.98 -3.50 -18.92
CA TYR A 26 6.65 -4.17 -17.68
C TYR A 26 6.40 -5.66 -17.93
N TYR A 27 6.64 -6.44 -16.90
CA TYR A 27 6.37 -7.86 -16.89
C TYR A 27 5.59 -8.23 -15.63
N LEU A 28 4.56 -9.04 -15.78
CA LEU A 28 3.78 -9.55 -14.67
C LEU A 28 4.10 -11.03 -14.48
N GLY A 29 4.92 -11.32 -13.47
CA GLY A 29 5.18 -12.70 -13.04
C GLY A 29 4.01 -13.24 -12.24
N ILE A 30 3.56 -14.44 -12.59
CA ILE A 30 2.49 -15.14 -11.88
C ILE A 30 3.05 -16.47 -11.39
N TYR A 31 3.01 -16.69 -10.09
CA TYR A 31 3.43 -17.93 -9.45
C TYR A 31 2.47 -18.32 -8.34
N ASN A 32 2.30 -19.62 -8.13
CA ASN A 32 1.36 -20.21 -7.18
C ASN A 32 2.03 -20.56 -5.85
N THR A 33 2.71 -19.59 -5.23
CA THR A 33 3.26 -19.80 -3.90
C THR A 33 2.28 -19.31 -2.84
N PRO A 34 1.93 -20.12 -1.84
CA PRO A 34 1.11 -19.68 -0.71
C PRO A 34 1.70 -18.43 -0.04
N VAL A 35 0.83 -17.54 0.43
CA VAL A 35 1.26 -16.29 1.07
C VAL A 35 2.12 -16.57 2.30
N GLU A 36 1.73 -17.57 3.10
CA GLU A 36 2.38 -17.97 4.33
C GLU A 36 3.72 -18.72 4.11
N SER A 37 3.94 -19.30 2.91
CA SER A 37 5.19 -20.00 2.63
C SER A 37 6.35 -19.03 2.57
N SER A 38 7.45 -19.36 3.22
CA SER A 38 8.74 -18.66 3.07
C SER A 38 9.54 -19.15 1.83
N THR A 39 9.27 -20.38 1.39
CA THR A 39 9.93 -21.02 0.24
C THR A 39 9.14 -20.83 -1.05
N VAL A 40 9.83 -21.01 -2.18
CA VAL A 40 9.28 -20.82 -3.53
C VAL A 40 9.70 -21.98 -4.44
N ASP A 41 9.01 -22.11 -5.55
CA ASP A 41 9.35 -23.07 -6.59
C ASP A 41 10.37 -22.51 -7.60
N GLU A 42 10.88 -23.38 -8.49
CA GLU A 42 11.81 -23.01 -9.55
C GLU A 42 11.26 -21.93 -10.47
N GLU A 43 9.96 -21.95 -10.74
CA GLU A 43 9.29 -21.00 -11.64
C GLU A 43 9.40 -19.57 -11.14
N TYR A 44 9.35 -19.35 -9.82
CA TYR A 44 9.51 -18.04 -9.20
C TYR A 44 10.84 -17.38 -9.61
N TYR A 45 11.95 -18.08 -9.41
CA TYR A 45 13.27 -17.55 -9.74
C TYR A 45 13.52 -17.50 -11.25
N ARG A 46 13.02 -18.46 -12.00
CA ARG A 46 13.12 -18.46 -13.47
C ARG A 46 12.53 -17.18 -14.07
N GLN A 47 11.37 -16.73 -13.59
CA GLN A 47 10.74 -15.52 -14.06
C GLN A 47 11.54 -14.27 -13.68
N ILE A 48 11.94 -14.14 -12.42
CA ILE A 48 12.71 -12.99 -11.93
C ILE A 48 14.06 -12.88 -12.65
N LEU A 49 14.82 -13.94 -12.70
CA LEU A 49 16.13 -13.95 -13.34
C LEU A 49 16.05 -13.67 -14.85
N THR A 50 15.03 -14.22 -15.53
CA THR A 50 14.79 -13.92 -16.95
C THR A 50 14.54 -12.43 -17.16
N TYR A 51 13.73 -11.80 -16.30
CA TYR A 51 13.44 -10.38 -16.38
C TYR A 51 14.69 -9.53 -16.12
N LEU A 52 15.41 -9.80 -15.03
CA LEU A 52 16.62 -9.07 -14.66
C LEU A 52 17.71 -9.16 -15.75
N LYS A 53 17.98 -10.36 -16.26
CA LYS A 53 18.98 -10.57 -17.31
C LYS A 53 18.63 -9.85 -18.62
N ARG A 54 17.33 -9.75 -18.95
CA ARG A 54 16.86 -9.04 -20.15
C ARG A 54 16.81 -7.53 -19.98
N SER A 55 16.72 -7.03 -18.76
CA SER A 55 16.60 -5.60 -18.50
C SER A 55 17.82 -4.80 -18.94
N GLY A 56 19.01 -5.37 -18.83
CA GLY A 56 20.27 -4.67 -19.07
C GLY A 56 20.53 -3.51 -18.12
N SER A 57 19.81 -3.42 -17.02
CA SER A 57 19.92 -2.34 -16.05
C SER A 57 21.07 -2.56 -15.09
N ASP A 58 21.81 -1.49 -14.77
CA ASP A 58 22.92 -1.56 -13.80
C ASP A 58 22.41 -1.73 -12.37
N GLN A 59 21.21 -1.21 -12.07
CA GLN A 59 20.61 -1.20 -10.74
C GLN A 59 19.17 -1.69 -10.77
N THR A 60 18.78 -2.40 -9.72
CA THR A 60 17.43 -2.91 -9.49
C THR A 60 16.85 -2.31 -8.22
N VAL A 61 15.62 -1.81 -8.31
CA VAL A 61 14.81 -1.50 -7.12
C VAL A 61 13.86 -2.66 -6.86
N ALA A 62 13.97 -3.24 -5.68
CA ALA A 62 12.99 -4.20 -5.17
C ALA A 62 12.15 -3.54 -4.08
N LEU A 63 10.84 -3.73 -4.12
CA LEU A 63 9.94 -3.15 -3.12
C LEU A 63 8.71 -4.03 -2.89
N ASN A 64 8.15 -3.92 -1.70
CA ASN A 64 6.85 -4.49 -1.36
C ASN A 64 5.72 -3.46 -1.57
N SER A 65 4.47 -3.93 -1.47
CA SER A 65 3.26 -3.11 -1.62
C SER A 65 2.48 -2.90 -0.30
N ASP A 66 3.07 -3.24 0.83
CA ASP A 66 2.48 -3.15 2.17
C ASP A 66 2.76 -1.82 2.89
N VAL A 67 3.54 -0.94 2.28
CA VAL A 67 3.75 0.43 2.75
C VAL A 67 3.19 1.44 1.75
N LEU A 68 2.45 2.43 2.26
CA LEU A 68 2.03 3.59 1.50
C LEU A 68 3.07 4.69 1.67
N VAL A 69 3.77 5.01 0.60
CA VAL A 69 4.90 5.95 0.60
C VAL A 69 4.98 6.67 -0.75
N ASN A 70 5.44 7.92 -0.75
CA ASN A 70 5.79 8.65 -1.96
C ASN A 70 7.26 9.08 -1.87
N ILE A 71 8.16 8.14 -2.16
CA ILE A 71 9.61 8.31 -2.06
C ILE A 71 10.22 8.76 -3.39
N ASP A 72 11.10 9.75 -3.35
CA ASP A 72 11.94 10.10 -4.50
C ASP A 72 13.11 9.12 -4.63
N LEU A 73 12.94 8.12 -5.47
CA LEU A 73 13.98 7.13 -5.73
C LEU A 73 15.26 7.73 -6.31
N ASN A 74 15.22 8.90 -6.96
CA ASN A 74 16.44 9.55 -7.46
C ASN A 74 17.40 9.93 -6.34
N GLN A 75 16.87 10.31 -5.17
CA GLN A 75 17.70 10.60 -4.01
C GLN A 75 18.36 9.33 -3.46
N VAL A 76 17.62 8.22 -3.42
CA VAL A 76 18.14 6.91 -3.02
C VAL A 76 19.24 6.43 -3.98
N PHE A 77 18.99 6.55 -5.30
CA PHE A 77 19.99 6.24 -6.33
C PHE A 77 21.24 7.13 -6.22
N HIS A 78 21.06 8.43 -5.98
CA HIS A 78 22.17 9.34 -5.81
C HIS A 78 23.07 8.91 -4.64
N LEU A 79 22.46 8.58 -3.50
CA LEU A 79 23.17 8.08 -2.34
C LEU A 79 23.88 6.76 -2.65
N HIS A 80 23.18 5.80 -3.24
CA HIS A 80 23.73 4.50 -3.63
C HIS A 80 24.95 4.64 -4.55
N ASN A 81 24.85 5.50 -5.57
CA ASN A 81 25.93 5.77 -6.52
C ASN A 81 27.14 6.50 -5.90
N THR A 82 26.88 7.34 -4.88
CA THR A 82 27.94 8.10 -4.20
C THR A 82 28.70 7.24 -3.21
N THR A 83 27.99 6.46 -2.41
CA THR A 83 28.55 5.59 -1.36
C THR A 83 28.99 4.23 -1.89
N LYS A 84 28.51 3.84 -3.08
CA LYS A 84 28.84 2.58 -3.79
C LYS A 84 28.71 1.30 -2.96
N PRO A 85 27.64 1.12 -2.18
CA PRO A 85 27.40 -0.15 -1.53
C PRO A 85 26.86 -1.16 -2.57
N LYS A 86 26.89 -2.46 -2.27
CA LYS A 86 26.18 -3.47 -3.09
C LYS A 86 24.66 -3.38 -2.91
N VAL A 87 24.23 -3.01 -1.70
CA VAL A 87 22.83 -2.93 -1.29
C VAL A 87 22.60 -1.64 -0.53
N THR A 88 21.53 -0.93 -0.86
CA THR A 88 20.97 0.17 -0.05
C THR A 88 19.57 -0.25 0.39
N VAL A 89 19.23 -0.07 1.67
CA VAL A 89 17.89 -0.34 2.21
C VAL A 89 17.28 0.95 2.74
N VAL A 90 16.01 1.16 2.43
CA VAL A 90 15.25 2.30 2.94
C VAL A 90 14.58 1.93 4.25
N TYR A 91 14.70 2.78 5.25
CA TYR A 91 14.03 2.60 6.54
C TYR A 91 13.33 3.88 7.00
N LYS A 92 12.43 3.74 7.94
CA LYS A 92 11.81 4.86 8.63
C LYS A 92 11.77 4.62 10.14
N LYS A 93 12.07 5.65 10.91
CA LYS A 93 11.86 5.65 12.35
C LYS A 93 10.37 5.74 12.66
N LEU A 94 9.82 4.71 13.27
CA LEU A 94 8.42 4.64 13.66
C LEU A 94 8.27 4.28 15.14
N PRO A 95 7.23 4.83 15.81
CA PRO A 95 6.79 4.33 17.11
C PRO A 95 6.43 2.83 17.03
N LYS A 96 6.71 2.09 18.10
CA LYS A 96 6.50 0.64 18.15
C LYS A 96 5.05 0.22 17.86
N GLU A 97 4.08 1.07 18.20
CA GLU A 97 2.65 0.83 18.01
C GLU A 97 2.25 0.77 16.53
N LEU A 98 3.07 1.34 15.64
CA LEU A 98 2.86 1.35 14.19
C LEU A 98 3.60 0.22 13.46
N ILE A 99 4.28 -0.66 14.19
CA ILE A 99 5.07 -1.78 13.65
C ILE A 99 4.43 -3.08 14.09
N SER A 100 4.21 -4.00 13.16
CA SER A 100 3.68 -5.33 13.44
C SER A 100 4.76 -6.40 13.39
N ASP A 101 4.44 -7.59 13.85
CA ASP A 101 5.29 -8.79 13.84
C ASP A 101 5.68 -9.29 12.45
N VAL A 102 4.97 -8.87 11.39
CA VAL A 102 5.33 -9.18 9.99
C VAL A 102 6.38 -8.21 9.42
N ASN A 103 6.59 -7.07 10.07
CA ASN A 103 7.61 -6.10 9.68
C ASN A 103 8.98 -6.49 10.22
N SER A 104 10.00 -5.90 9.67
CA SER A 104 11.38 -6.05 10.17
C SER A 104 11.95 -4.69 10.59
N VAL A 105 12.91 -4.75 11.49
CA VAL A 105 13.63 -3.59 12.01
C VAL A 105 15.12 -3.74 11.74
N LEU A 106 15.78 -2.60 11.57
CA LEU A 106 17.21 -2.54 11.30
C LEU A 106 17.97 -2.12 12.56
N GLU A 107 19.08 -2.78 12.80
CA GLU A 107 20.17 -2.28 13.61
C GLU A 107 21.17 -1.57 12.69
N ILE A 108 21.50 -0.32 12.98
CA ILE A 108 22.29 0.56 12.12
C ILE A 108 23.39 1.18 12.95
N ASP A 109 24.61 1.20 12.44
CA ASP A 109 25.77 1.86 13.10
C ASP A 109 25.82 3.38 12.82
N ASP A 110 26.78 4.05 13.44
CA ASP A 110 27.01 5.49 13.29
C ASP A 110 27.45 5.92 11.87
N SER A 111 27.75 4.97 10.99
CA SER A 111 28.13 5.17 9.58
C SER A 111 27.01 4.81 8.63
N ASP A 112 25.78 4.70 9.11
CA ASP A 112 24.59 4.30 8.38
C ASP A 112 24.71 2.90 7.73
N LYS A 113 25.46 1.97 8.37
CA LYS A 113 25.58 0.59 7.91
C LYS A 113 24.66 -0.33 8.68
N VAL A 114 24.02 -1.25 7.95
CA VAL A 114 23.12 -2.24 8.53
C VAL A 114 23.97 -3.33 9.21
N LEU A 115 23.76 -3.48 10.51
CA LEU A 115 24.37 -4.53 11.34
C LEU A 115 23.41 -5.70 11.59
N GLY A 116 22.10 -5.44 11.58
CA GLY A 116 21.06 -6.43 11.80
C GLY A 116 19.78 -6.10 11.06
N HIS A 117 19.03 -7.13 10.63
CA HIS A 117 17.74 -7.00 9.94
C HIS A 117 16.84 -8.15 10.37
N GLU A 118 16.03 -7.91 11.39
CA GLU A 118 15.25 -8.94 12.05
C GLU A 118 13.75 -8.62 12.05
N LEU A 119 12.92 -9.66 12.15
CA LEU A 119 11.49 -9.46 12.35
C LEU A 119 11.23 -8.77 13.69
N PHE A 120 10.29 -7.84 13.71
CA PHE A 120 9.93 -7.13 14.92
C PHE A 120 9.19 -8.05 15.88
N GLN A 121 9.74 -8.25 17.07
CA GLN A 121 9.17 -9.08 18.14
C GLN A 121 8.76 -8.27 19.38
N GLY A 122 8.56 -6.96 19.20
CA GLY A 122 8.37 -6.05 20.30
C GLY A 122 9.70 -5.58 20.89
N GLY A 123 9.66 -5.00 22.06
CA GLY A 123 10.82 -4.53 22.81
C GLY A 123 10.55 -3.26 23.61
N ASP A 124 11.57 -2.78 24.32
CA ASP A 124 11.47 -1.69 25.30
C ASP A 124 11.69 -0.29 24.71
N LYS A 125 12.19 -0.20 23.46
CA LYS A 125 12.37 1.09 22.78
C LYS A 125 11.00 1.67 22.39
N GLU A 126 10.86 2.97 22.45
CA GLU A 126 9.66 3.67 21.96
C GLU A 126 9.63 3.77 20.42
N VAL A 127 10.82 3.87 19.80
CA VAL A 127 10.99 4.07 18.36
C VAL A 127 11.99 3.05 17.81
N TYR A 128 11.67 2.50 16.64
CA TYR A 128 12.50 1.53 15.92
C TYR A 128 12.73 1.97 14.47
N ASN A 129 13.83 1.53 13.89
CA ASN A 129 14.15 1.70 12.47
C ASN A 129 13.42 0.62 11.66
N MET A 130 12.15 0.86 11.30
CA MET A 130 11.38 -0.11 10.51
C MET A 130 11.93 -0.13 9.08
N SER A 131 12.31 -1.32 8.58
CA SER A 131 12.60 -1.54 7.17
C SER A 131 11.34 -1.35 6.35
N THR A 132 11.43 -0.59 5.27
CA THR A 132 10.34 -0.46 4.31
C THR A 132 10.31 -1.58 3.30
N ASP A 133 11.28 -2.51 3.35
CA ASP A 133 11.55 -3.52 2.32
C ASP A 133 11.71 -2.90 0.90
N ILE A 134 12.18 -1.64 0.84
CA ILE A 134 12.62 -0.99 -0.40
C ILE A 134 14.14 -1.07 -0.45
N PHE A 135 14.65 -1.76 -1.47
CA PHE A 135 16.08 -1.99 -1.67
C PHE A 135 16.52 -1.46 -3.03
N VAL A 136 17.70 -0.86 -3.09
CA VAL A 136 18.44 -0.61 -4.32
C VAL A 136 19.65 -1.54 -4.31
N VAL A 137 19.81 -2.32 -5.38
CA VAL A 137 20.85 -3.36 -5.47
C VAL A 137 21.51 -3.30 -6.85
N ASP A 138 22.84 -3.47 -6.92
CA ASP A 138 23.54 -3.66 -8.19
C ASP A 138 22.98 -4.90 -8.91
N THR A 139 22.46 -4.74 -10.12
CA THR A 139 21.77 -5.83 -10.84
C THR A 139 22.63 -7.06 -11.09
N PRO A 140 23.90 -6.92 -11.56
CA PRO A 140 24.75 -8.09 -11.75
C PRO A 140 24.99 -8.88 -10.45
N PHE A 141 25.21 -8.17 -9.34
CA PHE A 141 25.35 -8.77 -8.02
C PHE A 141 24.07 -9.49 -7.57
N LEU A 142 22.92 -8.83 -7.75
CA LEU A 142 21.62 -9.43 -7.42
C LEU A 142 21.38 -10.72 -8.22
N ILE A 143 21.65 -10.73 -9.52
CA ILE A 143 21.52 -11.93 -10.38
C ILE A 143 22.34 -13.07 -9.82
N GLU A 144 23.64 -12.83 -9.51
CA GLU A 144 24.53 -13.84 -8.91
C GLU A 144 23.91 -14.44 -7.63
N LYS A 145 23.46 -13.58 -6.71
CA LYS A 145 22.88 -14.05 -5.43
C LYS A 145 21.54 -14.77 -5.58
N LEU A 146 20.75 -14.40 -6.56
CA LEU A 146 19.49 -15.08 -6.85
C LEU A 146 19.71 -16.42 -7.57
N GLU A 147 20.76 -16.58 -8.37
CA GLU A 147 21.16 -17.87 -8.93
C GLU A 147 21.66 -18.82 -7.84
N GLU A 148 22.46 -18.32 -6.88
CA GLU A 148 22.88 -19.09 -5.70
C GLU A 148 21.66 -19.53 -4.86
N GLU A 149 20.69 -18.67 -4.63
CA GLU A 149 19.49 -19.00 -3.86
C GLU A 149 18.60 -20.00 -4.60
N ALA A 150 18.41 -19.81 -5.92
CA ALA A 150 17.61 -20.71 -6.76
C ALA A 150 18.15 -22.13 -6.83
N ALA A 151 19.47 -22.30 -6.63
CA ALA A 151 20.13 -23.60 -6.63
C ALA A 151 19.99 -24.37 -5.31
N LYS A 152 19.43 -23.76 -4.27
CA LYS A 152 19.20 -24.42 -2.98
C LYS A 152 18.06 -25.44 -3.07
N GLU A 153 18.04 -26.41 -2.19
CA GLU A 153 16.97 -27.40 -2.08
C GLU A 153 15.62 -26.74 -1.71
N GLU A 154 15.67 -25.72 -0.84
CA GLU A 154 14.52 -24.93 -0.41
C GLU A 154 14.78 -23.43 -0.64
N PRO A 155 14.62 -22.93 -1.88
CA PRO A 155 14.84 -21.53 -2.18
C PRO A 155 13.75 -20.65 -1.53
N ARG A 156 14.16 -19.51 -0.97
CA ARG A 156 13.27 -18.60 -0.24
C ARG A 156 12.77 -17.45 -1.13
N LYS A 157 11.70 -16.78 -0.72
CA LYS A 157 11.22 -15.57 -1.41
C LYS A 157 12.29 -14.47 -1.43
N LEU A 158 12.31 -13.69 -2.50
CA LEU A 158 13.23 -12.57 -2.73
C LEU A 158 13.39 -11.64 -1.51
N ARG A 159 12.29 -11.34 -0.80
CA ARG A 159 12.33 -10.46 0.39
C ARG A 159 13.27 -10.96 1.49
N TYR A 160 13.32 -12.28 1.72
CA TYR A 160 14.21 -12.85 2.75
C TYR A 160 15.66 -12.82 2.30
N VAL A 161 15.90 -13.08 1.01
CA VAL A 161 17.25 -12.99 0.44
C VAL A 161 17.78 -11.56 0.54
N LEU A 162 16.97 -10.56 0.20
CA LEU A 162 17.37 -9.15 0.29
C LEU A 162 17.64 -8.71 1.73
N ARG A 163 16.86 -9.20 2.70
CA ARG A 163 17.11 -8.94 4.12
C ARG A 163 18.45 -9.49 4.58
N ASP A 164 18.74 -10.74 4.22
CA ASP A 164 20.04 -11.35 4.54
C ASP A 164 21.21 -10.64 3.85
N LEU A 165 21.05 -10.27 2.57
CA LEU A 165 22.07 -9.52 1.84
C LEU A 165 22.32 -8.13 2.44
N ALA A 166 21.28 -7.48 3.00
CA ALA A 166 21.45 -6.20 3.67
C ALA A 166 22.41 -6.28 4.86
N VAL A 167 22.37 -7.39 5.61
CA VAL A 167 23.30 -7.63 6.73
C VAL A 167 24.66 -8.11 6.22
N ALA A 168 24.68 -9.11 5.33
CA ALA A 168 25.92 -9.73 4.85
C ALA A 168 26.85 -8.75 4.12
N GLU A 169 26.27 -7.79 3.38
CA GLU A 169 27.01 -6.79 2.61
C GLU A 169 27.17 -5.45 3.36
N ASN A 170 26.78 -5.36 4.63
CA ASN A 170 26.72 -4.13 5.41
C ASN A 170 26.04 -3.00 4.59
N ALA A 171 24.82 -3.25 4.15
CA ALA A 171 24.05 -2.34 3.29
C ALA A 171 24.05 -0.92 3.86
N PHE A 172 23.98 0.08 2.96
CA PHE A 172 23.79 1.45 3.39
C PHE A 172 22.32 1.68 3.73
N ALA A 173 22.03 2.23 4.90
CA ALA A 173 20.69 2.52 5.36
C ALA A 173 20.29 3.97 4.99
N TYR A 174 19.22 4.12 4.21
CA TYR A 174 18.66 5.42 3.84
C TYR A 174 17.45 5.74 4.69
N GLU A 175 17.50 6.80 5.51
CA GLU A 175 16.36 7.25 6.31
C GLU A 175 15.34 8.00 5.46
N TYR A 176 14.13 7.46 5.35
CA TYR A 176 13.00 8.15 4.73
C TYR A 176 12.24 8.96 5.78
N THR A 177 12.22 10.30 5.62
CA THR A 177 11.59 11.24 6.57
C THR A 177 10.19 11.70 6.15
N GLY A 178 9.74 11.36 4.93
CA GLY A 178 8.42 11.72 4.42
C GLY A 178 7.27 10.95 5.08
N TYR A 179 6.04 11.14 4.58
CA TYR A 179 4.88 10.38 5.05
C TYR A 179 5.01 8.91 4.66
N LEU A 180 4.77 8.03 5.62
CA LEU A 180 4.67 6.59 5.40
C LEU A 180 3.54 6.05 6.27
N SER A 181 2.69 5.22 5.70
CA SER A 181 1.76 4.38 6.44
C SER A 181 2.07 2.91 6.18
N ASN A 182 2.21 2.14 7.25
CA ASN A 182 2.46 0.71 7.24
C ASN A 182 1.12 -0.02 7.25
N ILE A 183 0.73 -0.63 6.11
CA ILE A 183 -0.61 -1.22 5.92
C ILE A 183 -0.55 -2.72 6.19
N HIS A 184 -0.42 -3.09 7.45
CA HIS A 184 -0.35 -4.48 7.91
C HIS A 184 -1.70 -5.06 8.38
N SER A 185 -2.73 -4.23 8.52
CA SER A 185 -4.04 -4.64 9.06
C SER A 185 -5.19 -3.83 8.46
N VAL A 186 -6.43 -4.29 8.68
CA VAL A 186 -7.64 -3.54 8.32
C VAL A 186 -7.68 -2.18 9.00
N LYS A 187 -7.27 -2.12 10.28
CA LYS A 187 -7.19 -0.86 11.04
C LYS A 187 -6.16 0.09 10.41
N ALA A 188 -4.96 -0.39 10.11
CA ALA A 188 -3.92 0.40 9.49
C ALA A 188 -4.33 0.93 8.09
N TYR A 189 -5.03 0.10 7.30
CA TYR A 189 -5.63 0.54 6.03
C TYR A 189 -6.69 1.63 6.24
N PHE A 190 -7.56 1.46 7.25
CA PHE A 190 -8.59 2.44 7.61
C PHE A 190 -7.97 3.77 7.99
N ASP A 191 -6.98 3.76 8.88
CA ASP A 191 -6.29 4.97 9.34
C ASP A 191 -5.56 5.67 8.19
N ALA A 192 -4.84 4.94 7.36
CA ALA A 192 -4.13 5.49 6.21
C ALA A 192 -5.07 6.24 5.23
N ASN A 193 -6.31 5.79 5.08
CA ASN A 193 -7.30 6.50 4.28
C ASN A 193 -7.79 7.76 4.98
N LEU A 194 -8.14 7.70 6.27
CA LEU A 194 -8.62 8.86 7.02
C LEU A 194 -7.51 9.90 7.25
N ASP A 195 -6.26 9.51 7.34
CA ASP A 195 -5.09 10.41 7.35
C ASP A 195 -5.09 11.39 6.18
N MET A 196 -5.66 11.00 5.04
CA MET A 196 -5.75 11.87 3.85
C MET A 196 -6.77 13.01 4.00
N LEU A 197 -7.57 13.02 5.06
CA LEU A 197 -8.41 14.15 5.45
C LEU A 197 -7.63 15.22 6.21
N GLU A 198 -6.46 14.88 6.74
CA GLU A 198 -5.55 15.82 7.39
C GLU A 198 -4.66 16.50 6.35
N SER A 199 -4.81 17.81 6.18
CA SER A 199 -4.10 18.59 5.16
C SER A 199 -2.57 18.38 5.18
N GLN A 200 -1.97 18.31 6.36
CA GLN A 200 -0.51 18.13 6.47
C GLN A 200 -0.04 16.76 5.95
N LYS A 201 -0.76 15.67 6.29
CA LYS A 201 -0.45 14.32 5.84
C LYS A 201 -0.72 14.18 4.34
N PHE A 202 -1.85 14.73 3.88
CA PHE A 202 -2.19 14.78 2.46
C PHE A 202 -1.09 15.44 1.64
N TYR A 203 -0.66 16.66 2.01
CA TYR A 203 0.41 17.36 1.28
C TYR A 203 1.74 16.63 1.34
N LYS A 204 2.07 15.93 2.41
CA LYS A 204 3.30 15.13 2.50
C LYS A 204 3.28 13.91 1.57
N LEU A 205 2.13 13.28 1.37
CA LEU A 205 1.99 12.14 0.46
C LEU A 205 1.87 12.60 -1.00
N PHE A 206 1.10 13.65 -1.27
CA PHE A 206 0.85 14.16 -2.63
C PHE A 206 1.71 15.39 -2.95
N ALA A 207 2.96 15.41 -2.47
CA ALA A 207 3.87 16.53 -2.68
C ALA A 207 3.96 16.93 -4.17
N PRO A 208 3.98 18.24 -4.50
CA PRO A 208 3.91 18.73 -5.88
C PRO A 208 5.02 18.20 -6.80
N ASN A 209 6.16 17.85 -6.23
CA ASN A 209 7.34 17.42 -6.98
C ASN A 209 7.32 15.94 -7.37
N GLN A 210 6.39 15.15 -6.82
CA GLN A 210 6.26 13.73 -7.09
C GLN A 210 4.82 13.40 -7.46
N LYS A 211 4.58 13.32 -8.76
CA LYS A 211 3.26 13.02 -9.30
C LYS A 211 2.86 11.58 -9.00
N VAL A 212 1.71 11.41 -8.39
CA VAL A 212 1.07 10.10 -8.25
C VAL A 212 0.31 9.77 -9.53
N TYR A 213 0.73 8.72 -10.22
CA TYR A 213 0.07 8.26 -11.44
C TYR A 213 -1.02 7.27 -11.07
N THR A 214 -2.24 7.53 -11.52
CA THR A 214 -3.39 6.68 -11.29
C THR A 214 -4.32 6.72 -12.50
N LYS A 215 -5.23 5.76 -12.56
CA LYS A 215 -6.23 5.67 -13.62
C LYS A 215 -7.21 6.83 -13.52
N VAL A 216 -7.18 7.72 -14.50
CA VAL A 216 -8.14 8.83 -14.62
C VAL A 216 -9.46 8.30 -15.12
N LYS A 217 -10.57 8.73 -14.52
CA LYS A 217 -11.93 8.48 -15.00
C LYS A 217 -12.67 9.80 -15.13
N ASN A 218 -13.30 9.97 -16.29
CA ASN A 218 -14.16 11.11 -16.55
C ASN A 218 -15.57 10.73 -16.13
N GLU A 219 -16.05 11.31 -15.06
CA GLU A 219 -17.40 11.15 -14.51
C GLU A 219 -17.95 12.54 -14.19
N GLU A 220 -19.26 12.66 -14.01
CA GLU A 220 -19.92 13.91 -13.67
C GLU A 220 -19.45 14.40 -12.28
N PRO A 221 -19.48 15.71 -12.02
CA PRO A 221 -19.22 16.24 -10.68
C PRO A 221 -20.17 15.64 -9.65
N THR A 222 -19.74 15.56 -8.40
CA THR A 222 -20.62 15.22 -7.29
C THR A 222 -21.69 16.27 -7.08
N TYR A 223 -22.95 15.85 -6.98
CA TYR A 223 -24.09 16.69 -6.68
C TYR A 223 -24.41 16.71 -5.18
N TYR A 224 -24.57 17.88 -4.63
CA TYR A 224 -24.99 18.10 -3.24
C TYR A 224 -26.37 18.74 -3.23
N ALA A 225 -27.35 18.05 -2.64
CA ALA A 225 -28.70 18.59 -2.47
C ALA A 225 -28.76 19.60 -1.33
N ASP A 226 -29.80 20.43 -1.29
CA ASP A 226 -29.99 21.40 -0.23
C ASP A 226 -30.11 20.77 1.17
N SER A 227 -30.53 19.50 1.23
CA SER A 227 -30.64 18.72 2.47
C SER A 227 -29.30 18.11 2.91
N SER A 228 -28.24 18.25 2.13
CA SER A 228 -26.95 17.61 2.43
C SER A 228 -26.18 18.39 3.51
N GLU A 229 -25.56 17.63 4.42
CA GLU A 229 -24.60 18.15 5.41
C GLU A 229 -23.26 17.45 5.21
N VAL A 230 -22.23 18.17 4.78
CA VAL A 230 -20.91 17.61 4.55
C VAL A 230 -19.87 18.33 5.38
N LYS A 231 -19.04 17.53 6.12
CA LYS A 231 -17.98 18.05 6.96
C LYS A 231 -16.76 17.14 6.93
N LEU A 232 -15.55 17.72 6.83
CA LEU A 232 -14.27 17.02 6.89
C LEU A 232 -14.23 15.73 6.04
N SER A 233 -14.69 15.77 4.79
CA SER A 233 -14.81 14.59 3.95
C SER A 233 -14.29 14.85 2.53
N GLN A 234 -13.74 13.84 1.91
CA GLN A 234 -13.33 13.88 0.51
C GLN A 234 -14.28 13.06 -0.36
N PHE A 235 -14.64 13.61 -1.51
CA PHE A 235 -15.51 12.98 -2.49
C PHE A 235 -14.80 12.86 -3.84
N ALA A 236 -14.87 11.66 -4.41
CA ALA A 236 -14.62 11.49 -5.82
C ALA A 236 -15.88 11.83 -6.65
N SER A 237 -15.74 11.90 -7.97
CA SER A 237 -16.81 12.31 -8.90
C SER A 237 -18.03 11.39 -8.94
N GLY A 238 -19.16 11.91 -9.45
CA GLY A 238 -20.37 11.17 -9.76
C GLY A 238 -21.26 10.80 -8.59
N SER A 239 -20.98 11.27 -7.38
CA SER A 239 -21.79 10.94 -6.20
C SER A 239 -23.00 11.89 -6.06
N ILE A 240 -24.07 11.40 -5.43
CA ILE A 240 -25.28 12.17 -5.11
C ILE A 240 -25.45 12.19 -3.60
N VAL A 241 -25.42 13.39 -3.00
CA VAL A 241 -25.44 13.55 -1.54
C VAL A 241 -26.70 14.28 -1.13
N ARG A 242 -27.61 13.56 -0.43
CA ARG A 242 -28.84 14.12 0.16
C ARG A 242 -28.87 13.97 1.68
N GLY A 243 -27.93 13.18 2.23
CA GLY A 243 -27.79 12.91 3.65
C GLY A 243 -26.63 13.64 4.29
N LYS A 244 -26.23 13.17 5.47
CA LYS A 244 -25.10 13.70 6.24
C LYS A 244 -23.85 12.85 6.04
N VAL A 245 -22.70 13.49 5.76
CA VAL A 245 -21.39 12.82 5.63
C VAL A 245 -20.35 13.61 6.42
N GLU A 246 -19.70 12.95 7.36
CA GLU A 246 -18.69 13.56 8.21
C GLU A 246 -17.44 12.66 8.30
N ASN A 247 -16.24 13.27 8.26
CA ASN A 247 -14.95 12.62 8.48
C ASN A 247 -14.79 11.31 7.70
N SER A 248 -15.11 11.34 6.40
CA SER A 248 -15.22 10.13 5.58
C SER A 248 -14.59 10.28 4.19
N MET A 249 -14.10 9.15 3.67
CA MET A 249 -13.55 9.04 2.32
C MET A 249 -14.59 8.42 1.38
N ILE A 250 -15.09 9.18 0.42
CA ILE A 250 -16.17 8.77 -0.48
C ILE A 250 -15.63 8.60 -1.90
N SER A 251 -15.72 7.38 -2.40
CA SER A 251 -15.38 7.03 -3.78
C SER A 251 -16.47 7.47 -4.77
N ARG A 252 -16.33 7.07 -6.03
CA ARG A 252 -17.18 7.51 -7.14
C ARG A 252 -18.56 6.87 -7.14
N ASN A 253 -19.54 7.62 -7.66
CA ASN A 253 -20.89 7.12 -7.93
C ASN A 253 -21.59 6.53 -6.69
N VAL A 254 -21.42 7.18 -5.55
CA VAL A 254 -22.09 6.80 -4.31
C VAL A 254 -23.39 7.59 -4.17
N ASP A 255 -24.47 6.96 -3.75
CA ASP A 255 -25.78 7.60 -3.53
C ASP A 255 -26.13 7.58 -2.04
N PHE A 256 -26.27 8.77 -1.47
CA PHE A 256 -26.73 8.99 -0.08
C PHE A 256 -28.14 9.55 -0.12
N SER A 257 -29.12 8.77 0.32
CA SER A 257 -30.52 9.20 0.40
C SER A 257 -30.76 10.17 1.55
N GLU A 258 -31.89 10.86 1.54
CA GLU A 258 -32.30 11.79 2.60
C GLU A 258 -32.34 11.10 3.98
N GLY A 259 -31.86 11.79 5.00
CA GLY A 259 -31.82 11.29 6.37
C GLY A 259 -30.78 10.19 6.61
N SER A 260 -30.02 9.78 5.59
CA SER A 260 -28.87 8.88 5.80
C SER A 260 -27.73 9.64 6.49
N SER A 261 -26.91 8.91 7.27
CA SER A 261 -25.75 9.44 7.98
C SER A 261 -24.55 8.54 7.82
N VAL A 262 -23.43 9.12 7.38
CA VAL A 262 -22.17 8.41 7.26
C VAL A 262 -21.09 9.19 8.00
N SER A 263 -20.37 8.53 8.90
CA SER A 263 -19.29 9.15 9.64
C SER A 263 -18.10 8.21 9.81
N HIS A 264 -16.88 8.77 9.89
CA HIS A 264 -15.65 8.01 10.11
C HIS A 264 -15.58 6.74 9.27
N SER A 265 -15.85 6.84 7.95
CA SER A 265 -16.02 5.66 7.11
C SER A 265 -15.37 5.80 5.74
N ILE A 266 -15.06 4.67 5.14
CA ILE A 266 -14.53 4.57 3.78
C ILE A 266 -15.59 3.92 2.91
N ILE A 267 -16.13 4.66 1.95
CA ILE A 267 -17.21 4.22 1.08
C ILE A 267 -16.68 4.04 -0.35
N PHE A 268 -16.67 2.80 -0.82
CA PHE A 268 -16.19 2.45 -2.15
C PHE A 268 -17.22 2.73 -3.28
N PRO A 269 -16.81 2.64 -4.57
CA PRO A 269 -17.67 3.04 -5.68
C PRO A 269 -18.99 2.30 -5.75
N ARG A 270 -20.05 3.00 -6.18
CA ARG A 270 -21.39 2.49 -6.44
C ARG A 270 -22.09 1.92 -5.19
N VAL A 271 -21.74 2.38 -4.02
CA VAL A 271 -22.48 2.08 -2.79
C VAL A 271 -23.73 2.93 -2.76
N LYS A 272 -24.82 2.35 -2.24
CA LYS A 272 -26.08 3.06 -1.97
C LYS A 272 -26.37 2.98 -0.48
N VAL A 273 -26.60 4.15 0.13
CA VAL A 273 -27.02 4.28 1.53
C VAL A 273 -28.44 4.80 1.53
N ALA A 274 -29.39 3.93 1.84
CA ALA A 274 -30.82 4.26 1.77
C ALA A 274 -31.26 5.23 2.89
N LYS A 275 -32.52 5.67 2.81
CA LYS A 275 -33.09 6.66 3.71
C LYS A 275 -32.99 6.22 5.18
N GLY A 276 -32.52 7.13 6.03
CA GLY A 276 -32.40 6.89 7.48
C GLY A 276 -31.32 5.87 7.89
N ALA A 277 -30.59 5.26 6.93
CA ALA A 277 -29.51 4.35 7.25
C ALA A 277 -28.30 5.08 7.86
N THR A 278 -27.62 4.40 8.78
CA THR A 278 -26.44 4.95 9.49
C THR A 278 -25.22 4.06 9.26
N VAL A 279 -24.09 4.69 8.90
CA VAL A 279 -22.80 4.01 8.72
C VAL A 279 -21.75 4.73 9.53
N GLU A 280 -21.09 4.03 10.43
CA GLU A 280 -20.10 4.60 11.33
C GLU A 280 -18.93 3.62 11.55
N TYR A 281 -17.69 4.12 11.45
CA TYR A 281 -16.47 3.32 11.55
C TYR A 281 -16.53 2.06 10.69
N ALA A 282 -16.77 2.25 9.39
CA ALA A 282 -16.93 1.15 8.45
C ALA A 282 -16.11 1.33 7.17
N ILE A 283 -15.74 0.20 6.59
CA ILE A 283 -15.23 0.07 5.23
C ILE A 283 -16.29 -0.64 4.41
N VAL A 284 -16.96 0.09 3.53
CA VAL A 284 -18.06 -0.44 2.71
C VAL A 284 -17.56 -0.62 1.28
N ASP A 285 -17.41 -1.90 0.85
CA ASP A 285 -16.83 -2.22 -0.45
C ASP A 285 -17.80 -1.97 -1.62
N LYS A 286 -17.31 -2.11 -2.84
CA LYS A 286 -17.96 -1.70 -4.10
C LYS A 286 -19.35 -2.31 -4.29
N GLY A 287 -20.32 -1.47 -4.67
CA GLY A 287 -21.66 -1.91 -5.06
C GLY A 287 -22.47 -2.51 -3.93
N VAL A 288 -22.17 -2.16 -2.69
CA VAL A 288 -22.96 -2.51 -1.52
C VAL A 288 -24.23 -1.66 -1.49
N GLU A 289 -25.34 -2.24 -1.08
CA GLU A 289 -26.59 -1.56 -0.81
C GLU A 289 -26.95 -1.71 0.67
N ILE A 290 -27.12 -0.60 1.38
CA ILE A 290 -27.54 -0.57 2.79
C ILE A 290 -29.00 -0.15 2.81
N ALA A 291 -29.88 -1.01 3.33
CA ALA A 291 -31.33 -0.81 3.33
C ALA A 291 -31.77 0.35 4.24
N GLU A 292 -33.01 0.77 4.09
CA GLU A 292 -33.62 1.87 4.83
C GLU A 292 -33.61 1.60 6.35
N GLY A 293 -33.16 2.58 7.12
CA GLY A 293 -33.10 2.54 8.57
C GLY A 293 -32.03 1.64 9.18
N VAL A 294 -31.25 0.91 8.37
CA VAL A 294 -30.23 -0.03 8.85
C VAL A 294 -29.02 0.70 9.41
N THR A 295 -28.48 0.18 10.52
CA THR A 295 -27.26 0.68 11.17
C THR A 295 -26.09 -0.29 10.92
N VAL A 296 -25.01 0.25 10.34
CA VAL A 296 -23.70 -0.42 10.23
C VAL A 296 -22.71 0.35 11.08
N ARG A 297 -22.29 -0.22 12.20
CA ARG A 297 -21.41 0.47 13.15
C ARG A 297 -20.28 -0.43 13.63
N GLY A 298 -19.07 0.04 13.46
CA GLY A 298 -17.86 -0.48 14.09
C GLY A 298 -17.37 0.43 15.20
N THR A 299 -16.09 0.29 15.51
CA THR A 299 -15.37 1.21 16.42
C THR A 299 -14.11 1.71 15.74
N GLU A 300 -13.51 2.76 16.26
CA GLU A 300 -12.25 3.31 15.77
C GLU A 300 -11.15 2.23 15.68
N ASN A 301 -11.06 1.36 16.68
CA ASN A 301 -10.04 0.31 16.72
C ASN A 301 -10.44 -0.97 15.96
N ASN A 302 -11.72 -1.13 15.63
CA ASN A 302 -12.22 -2.31 14.91
C ASN A 302 -13.32 -1.90 13.91
N PRO A 303 -12.96 -1.29 12.77
CA PRO A 303 -13.93 -0.89 11.76
C PRO A 303 -14.62 -2.11 11.14
N VAL A 304 -15.92 -2.00 10.89
CA VAL A 304 -16.69 -3.05 10.21
C VAL A 304 -16.34 -3.06 8.72
N VAL A 305 -16.10 -4.24 8.17
CA VAL A 305 -15.89 -4.42 6.72
C VAL A 305 -17.11 -5.08 6.10
N ILE A 306 -17.75 -4.40 5.16
CA ILE A 306 -18.86 -4.92 4.35
C ILE A 306 -18.33 -5.33 2.98
N LYS A 307 -18.50 -6.63 2.64
CA LYS A 307 -17.95 -7.22 1.40
C LYS A 307 -18.64 -6.68 0.16
N LYS A 308 -17.90 -6.67 -0.94
CA LYS A 308 -18.34 -6.23 -2.27
C LYS A 308 -19.67 -6.87 -2.67
N GLY A 309 -20.62 -6.03 -3.14
CA GLY A 309 -21.91 -6.45 -3.68
C GLY A 309 -22.89 -7.00 -2.64
N SER A 310 -22.62 -6.82 -1.35
CA SER A 310 -23.57 -7.22 -0.30
C SER A 310 -24.80 -6.31 -0.29
N VAL A 311 -25.96 -6.91 0.06
CA VAL A 311 -27.17 -6.18 0.42
C VAL A 311 -27.36 -6.33 1.94
N VAL A 312 -27.28 -5.22 2.66
CA VAL A 312 -27.38 -5.20 4.13
C VAL A 312 -28.78 -4.78 4.52
N THR A 313 -29.55 -5.72 5.06
CA THR A 313 -30.96 -5.54 5.43
C THR A 313 -31.20 -5.56 6.93
N GLU A 314 -30.17 -5.85 7.73
CA GLU A 314 -30.22 -5.94 9.19
C GLU A 314 -29.03 -5.16 9.79
N ASP A 315 -29.20 -4.71 11.02
CA ASP A 315 -28.16 -3.98 11.75
C ASP A 315 -26.90 -4.83 11.96
N ILE A 316 -25.74 -4.21 11.73
CA ILE A 316 -24.42 -4.76 11.98
C ILE A 316 -23.69 -3.84 12.95
N VAL A 317 -23.64 -4.23 14.24
CA VAL A 317 -22.97 -3.46 15.29
C VAL A 317 -21.91 -4.33 15.94
N ARG A 318 -20.65 -3.82 16.04
CA ARG A 318 -19.49 -4.54 16.59
C ARG A 318 -18.75 -3.72 17.62
#